data_bdc0545fde8a443803c3948b6e68ba0c
#
_entry.id   bdc0545fde8a443803c3948b6e68ba0c
#
_cell.length_a   1.000
_cell.length_b   1.000
_cell.length_c   1.000
_cell.angle_alpha   90.00
_cell.angle_beta   90.00
_cell.angle_gamma   90.00
#
_symmetry.space_group_name_H-M   'P 1'
#
loop_
_entity.id
_entity.type
_entity.pdbx_description
1 polymer ?
#
loop_
_entity_poly.entity_id
_entity_poly.type
_entity_poly.pdbx_seq_one_letter_code
_entity_poly.pdbx_strand_id
1 'polypeptide(L)'
;MIKIEKIDSFAKNREYPPTPPQWQAISITGADILVAAAAGSGKTEVLSERIARKVACDRWDIDKMLVLTFTTAAAKNMLVRIENKITERLLATELEEDRLFLRKQRMLMNNALVTTIDSFCLSVLKKFYYLVEEKIDGEYKYLSPNFSVLPNSKNLLVDAIN
;
A
#
# COMPACT_ATOMS: atom_id res chain seq x y z
N MET A 1 4.87 -3.50 22.27
CA MET A 1 6.23 -2.96 22.56
C MET A 1 6.86 -2.50 21.25
N ILE A 2 7.31 -1.25 21.16
CA ILE A 2 7.98 -0.71 19.97
C ILE A 2 9.35 -1.38 19.84
N LYS A 3 9.68 -1.89 18.68
CA LYS A 3 10.94 -2.56 18.40
C LYS A 3 11.56 -2.01 17.11
N ILE A 4 12.86 -1.71 17.17
CA ILE A 4 13.69 -1.36 16.02
C ILE A 4 14.72 -2.47 15.89
N GLU A 5 14.82 -3.09 14.73
CA GLU A 5 15.76 -4.18 14.52
C GLU A 5 17.09 -3.68 13.97
N LYS A 6 18.14 -4.43 14.22
CA LYS A 6 19.45 -4.17 13.60
C LYS A 6 19.33 -4.32 12.09
N ILE A 7 20.18 -3.55 11.36
CA ILE A 7 20.24 -3.66 9.90
C ILE A 7 20.61 -5.09 9.51
N ASP A 8 19.77 -5.70 8.67
CA ASP A 8 20.03 -7.05 8.17
C ASP A 8 21.18 -7.08 7.16
N SER A 9 21.79 -8.24 6.95
CA SER A 9 22.93 -8.41 6.03
C SER A 9 22.55 -8.08 4.59
N PHE A 10 21.31 -8.36 4.19
CA PHE A 10 20.81 -8.05 2.86
C PHE A 10 20.79 -6.54 2.60
N ALA A 11 20.27 -5.74 3.54
CA ALA A 11 20.21 -4.28 3.39
C ALA A 11 21.59 -3.63 3.54
N LYS A 12 22.47 -4.19 4.40
CA LYS A 12 23.80 -3.68 4.65
C LYS A 12 24.75 -3.86 3.44
N ASN A 13 24.60 -4.96 2.72
CA ASN A 13 25.51 -5.33 1.62
C ASN A 13 25.10 -4.73 0.26
N ARG A 14 24.12 -3.82 0.22
CA ARG A 14 23.75 -3.09 -1.00
C ARG A 14 24.79 -2.06 -1.38
N GLU A 15 24.87 -1.75 -2.67
CA GLU A 15 25.68 -0.64 -3.19
C GLU A 15 25.33 0.69 -2.49
N TYR A 16 24.05 0.91 -2.22
CA TYR A 16 23.52 2.07 -1.47
C TYR A 16 22.70 1.60 -0.28
N PRO A 17 23.33 1.33 0.87
CA PRO A 17 22.63 0.90 2.07
C PRO A 17 21.77 2.04 2.63
N PRO A 18 20.66 1.72 3.30
CA PRO A 18 19.82 2.74 3.93
C PRO A 18 20.57 3.47 5.03
N THR A 19 20.37 4.77 5.11
CA THR A 19 20.89 5.58 6.23
C THR A 19 20.22 5.16 7.54
N PRO A 20 20.80 5.45 8.71
CA PRO A 20 20.21 5.09 10.01
C PRO A 20 18.75 5.53 10.19
N PRO A 21 18.34 6.78 9.85
CA PRO A 21 16.93 7.19 9.91
C PRO A 21 16.03 6.42 8.94
N GLN A 22 16.51 6.13 7.73
CA GLN A 22 15.78 5.32 6.76
C GLN A 22 15.60 3.89 7.28
N TRP A 23 16.66 3.29 7.83
CA TRP A 23 16.56 1.96 8.41
C TRP A 23 15.59 1.91 9.60
N GLN A 24 15.59 2.91 10.45
CA GLN A 24 14.62 3.02 11.52
C GLN A 24 13.19 2.99 10.97
N ALA A 25 12.88 3.78 9.95
CA ALA A 25 11.57 3.78 9.30
C ALA A 25 11.23 2.43 8.63
N ILE A 26 12.22 1.71 8.09
CA ILE A 26 12.04 0.40 7.48
C ILE A 26 11.74 -0.69 8.52
N SER A 27 12.45 -0.70 9.65
CA SER A 27 12.49 -1.82 10.58
C SER A 27 11.56 -1.70 11.79
N ILE A 28 11.07 -0.51 12.11
CA ILE A 28 10.23 -0.30 13.30
C ILE A 28 8.92 -1.09 13.22
N THR A 29 8.57 -1.75 14.32
CA THR A 29 7.34 -2.52 14.51
C THR A 29 6.67 -2.18 15.83
N GLY A 30 5.38 -2.53 15.98
CA GLY A 30 4.64 -2.34 17.24
C GLY A 30 4.13 -0.91 17.47
N ALA A 31 4.17 -0.04 16.44
CA ALA A 31 3.61 1.31 16.48
C ALA A 31 3.25 1.80 15.09
N ASP A 32 2.34 2.76 15.04
CA ASP A 32 2.12 3.58 13.85
C ASP A 32 3.30 4.52 13.66
N ILE A 33 3.67 4.77 12.40
CA ILE A 33 4.79 5.63 12.08
C ILE A 33 4.39 6.73 11.10
N LEU A 34 4.88 7.93 11.36
CA LEU A 34 4.83 9.06 10.44
C LEU A 34 6.26 9.39 10.00
N VAL A 35 6.51 9.33 8.68
CA VAL A 35 7.81 9.66 8.10
C VAL A 35 7.73 11.03 7.43
N ALA A 36 8.24 12.07 8.10
CA ALA A 36 8.38 13.40 7.53
C ALA A 36 9.75 13.52 6.85
N ALA A 37 9.75 13.80 5.55
CA ALA A 37 10.99 13.87 4.78
C ALA A 37 10.82 14.76 3.55
N ALA A 38 11.87 15.50 3.15
CA ALA A 38 11.88 16.36 1.98
C ALA A 38 11.69 15.60 0.66
N ALA A 39 11.39 16.30 -0.42
CA ALA A 39 11.40 15.71 -1.76
C ALA A 39 12.80 15.15 -2.08
N GLY A 40 12.86 14.00 -2.75
CA GLY A 40 14.14 13.35 -3.10
C GLY A 40 14.81 12.57 -1.95
N SER A 41 14.29 12.58 -0.73
CA SER A 41 14.89 11.89 0.43
C SER A 41 14.77 10.36 0.42
N GLY A 42 14.21 9.78 -0.64
CA GLY A 42 14.03 8.34 -0.76
C GLY A 42 12.77 7.76 -0.07
N LYS A 43 11.74 8.58 0.22
CA LYS A 43 10.49 8.09 0.87
C LYS A 43 9.90 6.85 0.21
N THR A 44 9.80 6.86 -1.12
CA THR A 44 9.26 5.73 -1.90
C THR A 44 10.15 4.50 -1.79
N GLU A 45 11.46 4.69 -1.75
CA GLU A 45 12.45 3.63 -1.55
C GLU A 45 12.30 2.99 -0.17
N VAL A 46 12.22 3.83 0.86
CA VAL A 46 12.01 3.39 2.26
C VAL A 46 10.70 2.62 2.40
N LEU A 47 9.60 3.10 1.79
CA LEU A 47 8.31 2.42 1.86
C LEU A 47 8.33 1.06 1.14
N SER A 48 8.88 0.99 -0.08
CA SER A 48 8.98 -0.28 -0.81
C SER A 48 9.87 -1.29 -0.10
N GLU A 49 10.97 -0.82 0.51
CA GLU A 49 11.85 -1.67 1.31
C GLU A 49 11.17 -2.17 2.59
N ARG A 50 10.43 -1.30 3.28
CA ARG A 50 9.66 -1.69 4.46
C ARG A 50 8.65 -2.79 4.14
N ILE A 51 7.92 -2.66 3.02
CA ILE A 51 6.93 -3.66 2.59
C ILE A 51 7.64 -4.98 2.27
N ALA A 52 8.68 -4.95 1.46
CA ALA A 52 9.43 -6.15 1.08
C ALA A 52 10.05 -6.87 2.31
N ARG A 53 10.53 -6.09 3.30
CA ARG A 53 11.04 -6.64 4.54
C ARG A 53 9.94 -7.28 5.38
N LYS A 54 8.76 -6.63 5.49
CA LYS A 54 7.62 -7.22 6.21
C LYS A 54 7.18 -8.55 5.59
N VAL A 55 7.18 -8.64 4.27
CA VAL A 55 6.93 -9.90 3.57
C VAL A 55 8.01 -10.92 3.89
N ALA A 56 9.28 -10.59 3.70
CA ALA A 56 10.38 -11.55 3.78
C ALA A 56 10.72 -11.98 5.22
N CYS A 57 10.74 -11.02 6.17
CA CYS A 57 11.20 -11.27 7.54
C CYS A 57 10.04 -11.51 8.51
N ASP A 58 8.95 -10.74 8.38
CA ASP A 58 7.80 -10.83 9.28
C ASP A 58 6.74 -11.83 8.75
N ARG A 59 6.98 -12.44 7.58
CA ARG A 59 6.09 -13.43 6.93
C ARG A 59 4.69 -12.94 6.63
N TRP A 60 4.54 -11.64 6.34
CA TRP A 60 3.26 -11.09 5.94
C TRP A 60 2.93 -11.45 4.49
N ASP A 61 1.69 -11.84 4.23
CA ASP A 61 1.20 -12.02 2.85
C ASP A 61 0.97 -10.65 2.20
N ILE A 62 1.51 -10.47 0.99
CA ILE A 62 1.43 -9.18 0.26
C ILE A 62 -0.01 -8.81 -0.13
N ASP A 63 -0.87 -9.78 -0.40
CA ASP A 63 -2.28 -9.59 -0.73
C ASP A 63 -3.14 -9.13 0.46
N LYS A 64 -2.59 -9.18 1.68
CA LYS A 64 -3.22 -8.67 2.91
C LYS A 64 -2.74 -7.27 3.31
N MET A 65 -1.85 -6.68 2.52
CA MET A 65 -1.36 -5.33 2.72
C MET A 65 -2.12 -4.33 1.84
N LEU A 66 -2.47 -3.17 2.40
CA LEU A 66 -3.03 -2.05 1.66
C LEU A 66 -1.98 -0.95 1.52
N VAL A 67 -1.63 -0.62 0.28
CA VAL A 67 -0.69 0.46 -0.04
C VAL A 67 -1.41 1.50 -0.87
N LEU A 68 -1.55 2.70 -0.32
CA LEU A 68 -2.28 3.79 -0.95
C LEU A 68 -1.35 4.87 -1.47
N THR A 69 -1.67 5.40 -2.64
CA THR A 69 -0.96 6.50 -3.29
C THR A 69 -1.96 7.56 -3.76
N PHE A 70 -1.44 8.72 -4.19
CA PHE A 70 -2.29 9.79 -4.74
C PHE A 70 -2.53 9.63 -6.26
N THR A 71 -1.63 8.99 -6.99
CA THR A 71 -1.75 8.87 -8.45
C THR A 71 -1.61 7.43 -8.92
N THR A 72 -2.28 7.11 -10.01
CA THR A 72 -2.21 5.79 -10.65
C THR A 72 -0.77 5.45 -11.09
N ALA A 73 -0.02 6.45 -11.58
CA ALA A 73 1.37 6.28 -11.95
C ALA A 73 2.25 5.91 -10.74
N ALA A 74 2.03 6.58 -9.58
CA ALA A 74 2.74 6.26 -8.36
C ALA A 74 2.39 4.84 -7.84
N ALA A 75 1.12 4.42 -7.95
CA ALA A 75 0.70 3.07 -7.58
C ALA A 75 1.40 2.00 -8.44
N LYS A 76 1.42 2.18 -9.76
CA LYS A 76 2.11 1.26 -10.68
C LYS A 76 3.62 1.20 -10.39
N ASN A 77 4.26 2.35 -10.21
CA ASN A 77 5.69 2.40 -9.87
C ASN A 77 5.99 1.74 -8.52
N MET A 78 5.12 1.91 -7.53
CA MET A 78 5.25 1.26 -6.22
C MET A 78 5.16 -0.25 -6.34
N LEU A 79 4.19 -0.76 -7.10
CA LEU A 79 4.01 -2.19 -7.33
C LEU A 79 5.27 -2.83 -7.93
N VAL A 80 5.81 -2.23 -8.99
CA VAL A 80 7.04 -2.70 -9.65
C VAL A 80 8.23 -2.68 -8.67
N ARG A 81 8.37 -1.64 -7.85
CA ARG A 81 9.44 -1.55 -6.85
C ARG A 81 9.34 -2.64 -5.79
N ILE A 82 8.13 -2.90 -5.28
CA ILE A 82 7.90 -3.97 -4.29
C ILE A 82 8.25 -5.32 -4.90
N GLU A 83 7.78 -5.60 -6.12
CA GLU A 83 8.07 -6.86 -6.82
C GLU A 83 9.56 -7.09 -7.03
N ASN A 84 10.29 -6.06 -7.48
CA ASN A 84 11.73 -6.13 -7.67
C ASN A 84 12.44 -6.44 -6.34
N LYS A 85 12.07 -5.79 -5.25
CA LYS A 85 12.67 -6.02 -3.93
C LYS A 85 12.38 -7.41 -3.37
N ILE A 86 11.18 -7.93 -3.58
CA ILE A 86 10.85 -9.32 -3.22
C ILE A 86 11.68 -10.30 -4.07
N THR A 87 11.87 -9.98 -5.35
CA THR A 87 12.69 -10.79 -6.26
C THR A 87 14.16 -10.78 -5.87
N GLU A 88 14.72 -9.62 -5.53
CA GLU A 88 16.09 -9.49 -5.03
C GLU A 88 16.31 -10.35 -3.78
N ARG A 89 15.37 -10.33 -2.84
CA ARG A 89 15.43 -11.15 -1.62
C ARG A 89 15.29 -12.64 -1.92
N LEU A 90 14.42 -13.00 -2.87
CA LEU A 90 14.28 -14.39 -3.33
C LEU A 90 15.59 -14.93 -3.92
N LEU A 91 16.30 -14.11 -4.69
CA LEU A 91 17.59 -14.51 -5.29
C LEU A 91 18.73 -14.57 -4.27
N ALA A 92 18.66 -13.77 -3.22
CA ALA A 92 19.69 -13.68 -2.19
C ALA A 92 19.54 -14.70 -1.06
N THR A 93 18.36 -15.34 -0.92
CA THR A 93 18.14 -16.31 0.16
C THR A 93 18.63 -17.69 -0.22
N GLU A 94 19.30 -18.38 0.72
CA GLU A 94 19.79 -19.74 0.56
C GLU A 94 18.82 -20.79 1.12
N LEU A 95 17.96 -20.40 2.07
CA LEU A 95 17.01 -21.28 2.72
C LEU A 95 15.84 -21.61 1.79
N GLU A 96 15.62 -22.89 1.53
CA GLU A 96 14.57 -23.35 0.60
C GLU A 96 13.16 -22.98 1.08
N GLU A 97 12.93 -22.99 2.38
CA GLU A 97 11.66 -22.55 2.97
C GLU A 97 11.36 -21.09 2.64
N ASP A 98 12.36 -20.20 2.77
CA ASP A 98 12.24 -18.79 2.43
C ASP A 98 12.02 -18.59 0.94
N ARG A 99 12.70 -19.38 0.10
CA ARG A 99 12.53 -19.36 -1.35
C ARG A 99 11.11 -19.73 -1.76
N LEU A 100 10.56 -20.80 -1.18
CA LEU A 100 9.19 -21.24 -1.45
C LEU A 100 8.18 -20.18 -1.03
N PHE A 101 8.35 -19.59 0.15
CA PHE A 101 7.50 -18.51 0.63
C PHE A 101 7.55 -17.28 -0.29
N LEU A 102 8.75 -16.80 -0.64
CA LEU A 102 8.91 -15.62 -1.50
C LEU A 102 8.42 -15.86 -2.93
N ARG A 103 8.54 -17.07 -3.48
CA ARG A 103 7.91 -17.47 -4.75
C ARG A 103 6.39 -17.35 -4.67
N LYS A 104 5.78 -17.85 -3.59
CA LYS A 104 4.33 -17.69 -3.35
C LYS A 104 3.96 -16.22 -3.31
N GLN A 105 4.72 -15.37 -2.60
CA GLN A 105 4.45 -13.93 -2.51
C GLN A 105 4.51 -13.24 -3.88
N ARG A 106 5.44 -13.62 -4.75
CA ARG A 106 5.50 -13.11 -6.13
C ARG A 106 4.24 -13.47 -6.93
N MET A 107 3.70 -14.67 -6.77
CA MET A 107 2.44 -15.05 -7.42
C MET A 107 1.26 -14.22 -6.88
N LEU A 108 1.25 -13.90 -5.58
CA LEU A 108 0.23 -13.08 -4.93
C LEU A 108 0.33 -11.58 -5.30
N MET A 109 1.41 -11.11 -5.95
CA MET A 109 1.55 -9.72 -6.40
C MET A 109 0.41 -9.27 -7.31
N ASN A 110 -0.18 -10.17 -8.09
CA ASN A 110 -1.35 -9.88 -8.93
C ASN A 110 -2.60 -9.47 -8.12
N ASN A 111 -2.66 -9.87 -6.85
CA ASN A 111 -3.75 -9.57 -5.92
C ASN A 111 -3.36 -8.48 -4.91
N ALA A 112 -2.15 -7.93 -5.01
CA ALA A 112 -1.66 -6.91 -4.09
C ALA A 112 -2.48 -5.63 -4.21
N LEU A 113 -2.97 -5.12 -3.08
CA LEU A 113 -3.76 -3.88 -3.02
C LEU A 113 -2.86 -2.64 -2.99
N VAL A 114 -2.20 -2.37 -4.12
CA VAL A 114 -1.41 -1.15 -4.35
C VAL A 114 -2.19 -0.25 -5.31
N THR A 115 -2.85 0.78 -4.80
CA THR A 115 -3.83 1.55 -5.56
C THR A 115 -3.90 3.01 -5.11
N THR A 116 -4.70 3.82 -5.78
CA THR A 116 -4.99 5.19 -5.30
C THR A 116 -6.04 5.17 -4.20
N ILE A 117 -6.04 6.22 -3.36
CA ILE A 117 -7.05 6.41 -2.31
C ILE A 117 -8.45 6.39 -2.93
N ASP A 118 -8.67 7.13 -4.02
CA ASP A 118 -9.98 7.21 -4.69
C ASP A 118 -10.44 5.86 -5.22
N SER A 119 -9.55 5.12 -5.90
CA SER A 119 -9.86 3.79 -6.43
C SER A 119 -10.18 2.80 -5.31
N PHE A 120 -9.47 2.86 -4.19
CA PHE A 120 -9.75 2.04 -3.01
C PHE A 120 -11.13 2.39 -2.43
N CYS A 121 -11.41 3.68 -2.17
CA CYS A 121 -12.70 4.13 -1.65
C CYS A 121 -13.85 3.70 -2.56
N LEU A 122 -13.69 3.85 -3.88
CA LEU A 122 -14.70 3.40 -4.84
C LEU A 122 -14.91 1.89 -4.80
N SER A 123 -13.84 1.11 -4.65
CA SER A 123 -13.95 -0.36 -4.53
C SER A 123 -14.70 -0.79 -3.26
N VAL A 124 -14.45 -0.09 -2.14
CA VAL A 124 -15.16 -0.32 -0.87
C VAL A 124 -16.64 0.03 -1.02
N LEU A 125 -16.96 1.20 -1.60
CA LEU A 125 -18.34 1.60 -1.84
C LEU A 125 -19.08 0.60 -2.74
N LYS A 126 -18.44 0.13 -3.83
CA LYS A 126 -19.05 -0.88 -4.72
C LYS A 126 -19.27 -2.21 -4.04
N LYS A 127 -18.43 -2.59 -3.09
CA LYS A 127 -18.55 -3.83 -2.35
C LYS A 127 -19.63 -3.77 -1.25
N PHE A 128 -19.77 -2.60 -0.61
CA PHE A 128 -20.59 -2.40 0.56
C PHE A 128 -21.69 -1.34 0.34
N TYR A 129 -22.14 -1.11 -0.90
CA TYR A 129 -23.14 -0.11 -1.25
C TYR A 129 -24.42 -0.25 -0.41
N TYR A 130 -24.82 -1.48 -0.07
CA TYR A 130 -26.01 -1.78 0.69
C TYR A 130 -25.95 -1.35 2.18
N LEU A 131 -24.76 -0.99 2.67
CA LEU A 131 -24.57 -0.43 4.01
C LEU A 131 -24.58 1.10 4.03
N VAL A 132 -24.58 1.73 2.85
CA VAL A 132 -24.62 3.19 2.75
C VAL A 132 -26.04 3.65 2.65
N GLU A 133 -26.49 4.36 3.70
CA GLU A 133 -27.83 4.94 3.78
C GLU A 133 -27.74 6.45 4.00
N GLU A 134 -28.66 7.19 3.43
CA GLU A 134 -28.83 8.62 3.65
C GLU A 134 -30.31 8.90 3.99
N LYS A 135 -30.54 9.79 4.94
CA LYS A 135 -31.90 10.22 5.30
C LYS A 135 -32.26 11.43 4.46
N ILE A 136 -33.12 11.24 3.46
CA ILE A 136 -33.62 12.29 2.57
C ILE A 136 -35.13 12.43 2.81
N ASP A 137 -35.60 13.64 3.12
CA ASP A 137 -37.02 13.96 3.38
C ASP A 137 -37.69 13.08 4.45
N GLY A 138 -36.90 12.63 5.43
CA GLY A 138 -37.38 11.77 6.53
C GLY A 138 -37.34 10.28 6.25
N GLU A 139 -37.07 9.86 5.02
CA GLU A 139 -36.95 8.46 4.61
C GLU A 139 -35.48 8.04 4.43
N TYR A 140 -35.18 6.78 4.77
CA TYR A 140 -33.85 6.20 4.51
C TYR A 140 -33.76 5.70 3.07
N LYS A 141 -32.82 6.27 2.30
CA LYS A 141 -32.49 5.83 0.95
C LYS A 141 -31.12 5.17 0.94
N TYR A 142 -31.06 3.99 0.35
CA TYR A 142 -29.81 3.22 0.22
C TYR A 142 -29.13 3.52 -1.10
N LEU A 143 -27.80 3.44 -1.13
CA LEU A 143 -27.02 3.61 -2.34
C LEU A 143 -27.40 2.52 -3.37
N SER A 144 -27.70 2.92 -4.60
CA SER A 144 -27.99 1.98 -5.68
C SER A 144 -26.74 1.18 -6.05
N PRO A 145 -26.85 -0.13 -6.40
CA PRO A 145 -25.70 -0.90 -6.89
C PRO A 145 -25.07 -0.32 -8.17
N ASN A 146 -25.87 0.44 -8.95
CA ASN A 146 -25.44 1.08 -10.20
C ASN A 146 -25.06 2.56 -10.00
N PHE A 147 -24.68 2.97 -8.79
CA PHE A 147 -24.26 4.35 -8.56
C PHE A 147 -23.04 4.73 -9.41
N SER A 148 -22.96 6.00 -9.78
CA SER A 148 -21.80 6.59 -10.44
C SER A 148 -21.23 7.73 -9.60
N VAL A 149 -19.92 7.89 -9.63
CA VAL A 149 -19.24 9.01 -8.98
C VAL A 149 -19.10 10.13 -9.99
N LEU A 150 -19.65 11.29 -9.68
CA LEU A 150 -19.53 12.48 -10.52
C LEU A 150 -18.15 13.11 -10.32
N PRO A 151 -17.38 13.30 -11.38
CA PRO A 151 -16.01 13.84 -11.28
C PRO A 151 -16.00 15.34 -10.91
N ASN A 152 -17.14 16.02 -11.01
CA ASN A 152 -17.22 17.43 -10.70
C ASN A 152 -18.63 17.79 -10.17
N SER A 153 -18.69 18.34 -8.95
CA SER A 153 -19.95 18.79 -8.32
C SER A 153 -20.48 20.12 -8.86
N LYS A 154 -19.74 20.85 -9.70
CA LYS A 154 -20.17 22.13 -10.25
C LYS A 154 -21.46 22.03 -11.06
N ASN A 155 -21.68 20.92 -11.76
CA ASN A 155 -22.90 20.72 -12.56
C ASN A 155 -24.14 20.48 -11.69
N LEU A 156 -23.97 19.86 -10.49
CA LEU A 156 -25.07 19.68 -9.54
C LEU A 156 -25.57 21.01 -8.93
N LEU A 157 -24.69 21.99 -8.76
CA LEU A 157 -25.04 23.30 -8.24
C LEU A 157 -25.83 24.15 -9.27
N VAL A 158 -25.56 23.96 -10.56
CA VAL A 158 -26.29 24.64 -11.63
C VAL A 158 -27.72 24.11 -11.76
N ASP A 159 -27.89 22.78 -11.67
CA ASP A 159 -29.21 22.14 -11.76
C ASP A 159 -30.09 22.36 -10.50
N ALA A 160 -29.48 22.69 -9.36
CA ALA A 160 -30.20 23.00 -8.11
C ALA A 160 -30.63 24.49 -7.99
N ILE A 161 -30.15 25.36 -8.88
CA ILE A 161 -30.44 26.83 -8.88
C ILE A 161 -31.46 27.21 -9.98
N ASN A 162 -31.74 26.32 -10.93
CA ASN A 162 -32.76 26.43 -11.96
C ASN A 162 -34.05 25.69 -11.59
#